data_c6bb7dd1e02e967eb113916549a7242e
#
_entry.id   c6bb7dd1e02e967eb113916549a7242e
#
_cell.length_a   1.000
_cell.length_b   1.000
_cell.length_c   1.000
_cell.angle_alpha   90.00
_cell.angle_beta   90.00
_cell.angle_gamma   90.00
#
_symmetry.space_group_name_H-M   'P 1'
#
loop_
_entity.id
_entity.type
_entity.pdbx_description
1 polymer ?
#
loop_
_entity_poly.entity_id
_entity_poly.type
_entity_poly.pdbx_seq_one_letter_code
_entity_poly.pdbx_strand_id
1 'polypeptide(L)'
;DPQLHILWNEQLQEIHAQMMGQVQIEVLTQLIKERFGVVVVFGQGNIVYKETIAKPVEGVGHFEPLRHYAEVHLLLEPGEPGSGIEVASACSEDVLDLNWQRLIATHIMEREHPGVLTGSALTDVKITILSGRAHIKHTEGGDFRQATYRAIRQGLKSTESVLLEPVYAFTLEVPQEMVGRAMTDLKQRAGKFDSPEFGSGNGMDYAVLQGTVPVATMQDYSSEVHAYTRGLGHLTLELSGYDVCHNSEEVIAETGYDSEADTVNPTGSVFCAHGAGFIVPWDQVDNYMHLPRQFVPEEETQTPADGRSYETVSYTHLTLPTI
;
A
#
# COMPACT_ATOMS: atom_id res chain seq x y z
N ASP A 1 -1.25 -24.32 -3.32
CA ASP A 1 -1.50 -23.45 -2.17
C ASP A 1 -1.80 -22.05 -2.70
N PRO A 2 -3.02 -21.49 -2.51
CA PRO A 2 -3.38 -20.17 -3.00
C PRO A 2 -2.60 -19.03 -2.34
N GLN A 3 -1.97 -19.27 -1.19
CA GLN A 3 -1.16 -18.28 -0.48
C GLN A 3 0.22 -18.04 -1.12
N LEU A 4 0.65 -18.91 -2.02
CA LEU A 4 1.95 -18.77 -2.69
C LEU A 4 1.98 -17.65 -3.74
N HIS A 5 0.83 -17.11 -4.14
CA HIS A 5 0.72 -16.03 -5.14
C HIS A 5 1.73 -16.16 -6.30
N ILE A 6 1.66 -17.31 -7.00
CA ILE A 6 2.63 -17.63 -8.06
C ILE A 6 2.37 -16.73 -9.26
N LEU A 7 3.41 -16.00 -9.68
CA LEU A 7 3.40 -15.13 -10.84
C LEU A 7 4.51 -15.53 -11.80
N TRP A 8 4.21 -15.50 -13.10
CA TRP A 8 5.22 -15.64 -14.14
C TRP A 8 5.72 -14.24 -14.55
N ASN A 9 7.00 -13.98 -14.40
CA ASN A 9 7.64 -12.76 -14.88
C ASN A 9 8.18 -12.98 -16.28
N GLU A 10 7.52 -12.44 -17.30
CA GLU A 10 7.91 -12.60 -18.70
C GLU A 10 9.26 -11.96 -19.05
N GLN A 11 9.63 -10.87 -18.38
CA GLN A 11 10.88 -10.15 -18.66
C GLN A 11 12.09 -10.92 -18.14
N LEU A 12 11.97 -11.51 -16.96
CA LEU A 12 13.04 -12.28 -16.32
C LEU A 12 13.00 -13.77 -16.68
N GLN A 13 11.92 -14.26 -17.30
CA GLN A 13 11.66 -15.69 -17.56
C GLN A 13 11.74 -16.53 -16.28
N GLU A 14 11.21 -15.99 -15.18
CA GLU A 14 11.26 -16.58 -13.85
C GLU A 14 9.87 -16.71 -13.23
N ILE A 15 9.70 -17.73 -12.39
CA ILE A 15 8.51 -17.90 -11.57
C ILE A 15 8.77 -17.23 -10.23
N HIS A 16 7.94 -16.26 -9.90
CA HIS A 16 7.95 -15.61 -8.59
C HIS A 16 6.88 -16.23 -7.71
N ALA A 17 7.23 -16.53 -6.46
CA ALA A 17 6.30 -17.06 -5.47
C ALA A 17 6.47 -16.30 -4.15
N GLN A 18 5.36 -15.97 -3.51
CA GLN A 18 5.38 -15.39 -2.17
C GLN A 18 5.59 -16.48 -1.13
N MET A 19 6.65 -16.38 -0.33
CA MET A 19 7.04 -17.38 0.66
C MET A 19 7.01 -16.77 2.06
N MET A 20 6.61 -17.56 3.05
CA MET A 20 6.53 -17.15 4.45
C MET A 20 7.83 -17.43 5.24
N GLY A 21 8.88 -17.94 4.59
CA GLY A 21 10.16 -18.18 5.22
C GLY A 21 10.93 -19.39 4.67
N GLN A 22 12.14 -19.60 5.19
CA GLN A 22 13.09 -20.61 4.71
C GLN A 22 12.54 -22.04 4.78
N VAL A 23 11.82 -22.38 5.84
CA VAL A 23 11.25 -23.72 6.02
C VAL A 23 10.26 -24.06 4.89
N GLN A 24 9.44 -23.09 4.48
CA GLN A 24 8.50 -23.29 3.37
C GLN A 24 9.25 -23.51 2.04
N ILE A 25 10.36 -22.80 1.83
CA ILE A 25 11.23 -22.98 0.65
C ILE A 25 11.78 -24.42 0.60
N GLU A 26 12.31 -24.91 1.71
CA GLU A 26 12.86 -26.28 1.80
C GLU A 26 11.79 -27.35 1.55
N VAL A 27 10.62 -27.22 2.21
CA VAL A 27 9.49 -28.12 2.01
C VAL A 27 9.02 -28.10 0.56
N LEU A 28 8.88 -26.92 -0.04
CA LEU A 28 8.42 -26.79 -1.42
C LEU A 28 9.44 -27.36 -2.41
N THR A 29 10.72 -27.12 -2.20
CA THR A 29 11.82 -27.69 -3.01
C THR A 29 11.75 -29.21 -3.01
N GLN A 30 11.63 -29.83 -1.83
CA GLN A 30 11.53 -31.27 -1.70
C GLN A 30 10.26 -31.83 -2.35
N LEU A 31 9.13 -31.17 -2.15
CA LEU A 31 7.84 -31.59 -2.68
C LEU A 31 7.79 -31.53 -4.21
N ILE A 32 8.38 -30.50 -4.83
CA ILE A 32 8.49 -30.39 -6.30
C ILE A 32 9.38 -31.52 -6.83
N LYS A 33 10.51 -31.77 -6.18
CA LYS A 33 11.41 -32.86 -6.58
C LYS A 33 10.74 -34.23 -6.48
N GLU A 34 10.00 -34.50 -5.40
CA GLU A 34 9.35 -35.80 -5.21
C GLU A 34 8.16 -36.01 -6.14
N ARG A 35 7.35 -34.99 -6.41
CA ARG A 35 6.13 -35.13 -7.24
C ARG A 35 6.41 -35.03 -8.73
N PHE A 36 7.35 -34.16 -9.13
CA PHE A 36 7.55 -33.84 -10.54
C PHE A 36 8.94 -34.22 -11.07
N GLY A 37 9.85 -34.67 -10.21
CA GLY A 37 11.23 -34.99 -10.58
C GLY A 37 12.06 -33.78 -11.03
N VAL A 38 11.59 -32.55 -10.75
CA VAL A 38 12.23 -31.30 -11.14
C VAL A 38 13.04 -30.76 -9.96
N VAL A 39 14.28 -30.37 -10.23
CA VAL A 39 15.09 -29.65 -9.24
C VAL A 39 14.90 -28.16 -9.47
N VAL A 40 14.37 -27.47 -8.48
CA VAL A 40 14.21 -26.02 -8.47
C VAL A 40 15.25 -25.38 -7.56
N VAL A 41 15.69 -24.18 -7.92
CA VAL A 41 16.58 -23.34 -7.11
C VAL A 41 15.83 -22.06 -6.82
N PHE A 42 15.68 -21.72 -5.55
CA PHE A 42 15.15 -20.43 -5.13
C PHE A 42 16.29 -19.42 -5.04
N GLY A 43 16.15 -18.30 -5.73
CA GLY A 43 17.03 -17.16 -5.61
C GLY A 43 16.82 -16.40 -4.28
N GLN A 44 17.61 -15.36 -4.06
CA GLN A 44 17.34 -14.43 -2.95
C GLN A 44 15.96 -13.80 -3.19
N GLY A 45 15.04 -13.98 -2.24
CA GLY A 45 13.72 -13.40 -2.31
C GLY A 45 13.80 -11.87 -2.19
N ASN A 46 12.94 -11.19 -2.93
CA ASN A 46 12.73 -9.76 -2.76
C ASN A 46 11.63 -9.52 -1.72
N ILE A 47 11.80 -8.48 -0.91
CA ILE A 47 10.74 -8.04 -0.01
C ILE A 47 9.60 -7.47 -0.85
N VAL A 48 8.37 -7.91 -0.57
CA VAL A 48 7.16 -7.39 -1.22
C VAL A 48 6.69 -6.19 -0.41
N TYR A 49 7.04 -5.01 -0.86
CA TYR A 49 6.56 -3.76 -0.29
C TYR A 49 5.12 -3.46 -0.75
N LYS A 50 4.45 -2.58 -0.02
CA LYS A 50 3.17 -1.97 -0.40
C LYS A 50 3.24 -0.47 -0.20
N GLU A 51 2.25 0.26 -0.71
CA GLU A 51 2.14 1.70 -0.52
C GLU A 51 0.75 2.06 0.00
N THR A 52 0.68 3.11 0.82
CA THR A 52 -0.55 3.73 1.28
C THR A 52 -0.40 5.26 1.28
N ILE A 53 -1.35 5.99 1.81
CA ILE A 53 -1.34 7.44 1.91
C ILE A 53 -1.45 7.90 3.36
N ALA A 54 -0.83 9.04 3.68
CA ALA A 54 -0.86 9.63 5.02
C ALA A 54 -2.06 10.55 5.26
N LYS A 55 -2.57 11.21 4.18
CA LYS A 55 -3.61 12.24 4.28
C LYS A 55 -4.67 12.06 3.20
N PRO A 56 -5.93 12.43 3.48
CA PRO A 56 -6.99 12.42 2.48
C PRO A 56 -6.69 13.37 1.32
N VAL A 57 -7.11 12.97 0.12
CA VAL A 57 -6.93 13.76 -1.10
C VAL A 57 -8.03 13.46 -2.11
N GLU A 58 -8.46 14.48 -2.86
CA GLU A 58 -9.31 14.27 -4.04
C GLU A 58 -8.43 14.11 -5.27
N GLY A 59 -8.49 12.93 -5.89
CA GLY A 59 -7.85 12.65 -7.16
C GLY A 59 -8.81 12.89 -8.33
N VAL A 60 -8.30 13.53 -9.37
CA VAL A 60 -9.08 13.85 -10.59
C VAL A 60 -8.47 13.16 -11.79
N GLY A 61 -9.28 12.42 -12.53
CA GLY A 61 -8.88 11.78 -13.76
C GLY A 61 -9.80 12.16 -14.91
N HIS A 62 -9.18 12.59 -16.02
CA HIS A 62 -9.90 12.97 -17.23
C HIS A 62 -9.36 12.19 -18.43
N PHE A 63 -10.27 11.72 -19.29
CA PHE A 63 -9.92 11.01 -20.50
C PHE A 63 -10.82 11.45 -21.65
N GLU A 64 -10.28 12.28 -22.54
CA GLU A 64 -11.00 12.90 -23.67
C GLU A 64 -10.16 12.90 -24.95
N PRO A 65 -9.71 11.75 -25.46
CA PRO A 65 -9.24 11.69 -26.84
C PRO A 65 -10.42 11.84 -27.80
N LEU A 66 -10.15 12.13 -29.08
CA LEU A 66 -11.19 12.41 -30.07
C LEU A 66 -12.32 11.35 -30.04
N ARG A 67 -13.55 11.80 -29.81
CA ARG A 67 -14.80 11.02 -29.70
C ARG A 67 -14.89 10.14 -28.44
N HIS A 68 -14.10 10.40 -27.43
CA HIS A 68 -14.20 9.80 -26.11
C HIS A 68 -14.33 10.87 -25.04
N TYR A 69 -14.96 10.55 -23.92
CA TYR A 69 -15.09 11.48 -22.80
C TYR A 69 -15.41 10.76 -21.50
N ALA A 70 -14.62 10.96 -20.48
CA ALA A 70 -14.96 10.65 -19.11
C ALA A 70 -14.15 11.53 -18.13
N GLU A 71 -14.80 12.00 -17.07
CA GLU A 71 -14.15 12.64 -15.93
C GLU A 71 -14.62 11.95 -14.65
N VAL A 72 -13.67 11.70 -13.73
CA VAL A 72 -13.90 10.99 -12.47
C VAL A 72 -13.17 11.72 -11.35
N HIS A 73 -13.88 11.98 -10.25
CA HIS A 73 -13.36 12.55 -9.02
C HIS A 73 -13.49 11.52 -7.90
N LEU A 74 -12.37 11.18 -7.28
CA LEU A 74 -12.27 10.18 -6.22
C LEU A 74 -11.66 10.80 -4.96
N LEU A 75 -12.30 10.63 -3.81
CA LEU A 75 -11.68 10.88 -2.53
C LEU A 75 -10.93 9.64 -2.10
N LEU A 76 -9.62 9.79 -1.90
CA LEU A 76 -8.76 8.76 -1.34
C LEU A 76 -8.51 9.13 0.12
N GLU A 77 -8.83 8.23 1.04
CA GLU A 77 -8.65 8.39 2.48
C GLU A 77 -7.79 7.26 3.03
N PRO A 78 -6.88 7.51 3.99
CA PRO A 78 -6.18 6.44 4.68
C PRO A 78 -7.17 5.45 5.29
N GLY A 79 -6.97 4.17 5.05
CA GLY A 79 -7.74 3.07 5.63
C GLY A 79 -7.06 2.48 6.86
N GLU A 80 -7.76 1.57 7.54
CA GLU A 80 -7.18 0.81 8.65
C GLU A 80 -6.11 -0.18 8.13
N PRO A 81 -5.05 -0.42 8.90
CA PRO A 81 -4.04 -1.39 8.52
C PRO A 81 -4.63 -2.77 8.20
N GLY A 82 -4.33 -3.29 7.01
CA GLY A 82 -4.84 -4.57 6.53
C GLY A 82 -6.24 -4.53 5.90
N SER A 83 -6.87 -3.35 5.78
CA SER A 83 -8.19 -3.20 5.14
C SER A 83 -8.15 -3.37 3.62
N GLY A 84 -6.98 -3.24 3.00
CA GLY A 84 -6.84 -3.28 1.55
C GLY A 84 -7.46 -2.05 0.86
N ILE A 85 -8.19 -2.27 -0.23
CA ILE A 85 -8.91 -1.20 -0.93
C ILE A 85 -10.40 -1.32 -0.62
N GLU A 86 -10.96 -0.28 -0.02
CA GLU A 86 -12.39 -0.15 0.22
C GLU A 86 -12.99 0.84 -0.78
N VAL A 87 -14.18 0.54 -1.30
CA VAL A 87 -14.85 1.38 -2.29
C VAL A 87 -16.23 1.83 -1.80
N ALA A 88 -16.49 3.13 -1.91
CA ALA A 88 -17.77 3.74 -1.60
C ALA A 88 -18.19 4.74 -2.69
N SER A 89 -19.44 5.17 -2.67
CA SER A 89 -19.92 6.26 -3.49
C SER A 89 -20.69 7.26 -2.65
N ALA A 90 -20.37 8.54 -2.81
CA ALA A 90 -21.12 9.70 -2.31
C ALA A 90 -21.71 10.52 -3.47
N CYS A 91 -21.54 10.05 -4.70
CA CYS A 91 -22.02 10.72 -5.91
C CYS A 91 -23.54 10.55 -6.04
N SER A 92 -24.25 11.66 -6.27
CA SER A 92 -25.69 11.63 -6.60
C SER A 92 -25.93 11.05 -7.97
N GLU A 93 -27.03 10.30 -8.14
CA GLU A 93 -27.47 9.79 -9.46
C GLU A 93 -27.82 10.92 -10.43
N ASP A 94 -28.20 12.10 -9.94
CA ASP A 94 -28.43 13.29 -10.76
C ASP A 94 -27.15 13.86 -11.39
N VAL A 95 -25.98 13.59 -10.75
CA VAL A 95 -24.67 14.02 -11.23
C VAL A 95 -24.09 12.98 -12.18
N LEU A 96 -24.14 11.71 -11.79
CA LEU A 96 -23.64 10.60 -12.60
C LEU A 96 -24.54 9.38 -12.41
N ASP A 97 -25.07 8.84 -13.53
CA ASP A 97 -25.91 7.64 -13.53
C ASP A 97 -25.28 6.48 -12.75
N LEU A 98 -26.10 5.74 -12.01
CA LEU A 98 -25.68 4.65 -11.13
C LEU A 98 -24.89 3.55 -11.86
N ASN A 99 -25.17 3.31 -13.14
CA ASN A 99 -24.43 2.32 -13.91
C ASN A 99 -22.98 2.75 -14.14
N TRP A 100 -22.74 4.04 -14.35
CA TRP A 100 -21.38 4.56 -14.45
C TRP A 100 -20.67 4.53 -13.10
N GLN A 101 -21.34 4.85 -12.01
CA GLN A 101 -20.76 4.72 -10.67
C GLN A 101 -20.35 3.28 -10.35
N ARG A 102 -21.20 2.29 -10.67
CA ARG A 102 -20.87 0.86 -10.51
C ARG A 102 -19.71 0.43 -11.40
N LEU A 103 -19.61 0.97 -12.60
CA LEU A 103 -18.50 0.70 -13.50
C LEU A 103 -17.18 1.27 -12.97
N ILE A 104 -17.19 2.50 -12.44
CA ILE A 104 -16.02 3.10 -11.76
C ILE A 104 -15.60 2.23 -10.57
N ALA A 105 -16.54 1.81 -9.73
CA ALA A 105 -16.26 0.92 -8.61
C ALA A 105 -15.63 -0.41 -9.07
N THR A 106 -16.12 -0.98 -10.18
CA THR A 106 -15.51 -2.17 -10.79
C THR A 106 -14.08 -1.89 -11.24
N HIS A 107 -13.80 -0.76 -11.87
CA HIS A 107 -12.46 -0.39 -12.34
C HIS A 107 -11.48 -0.14 -11.18
N ILE A 108 -11.96 0.34 -10.03
CA ILE A 108 -11.13 0.45 -8.82
C ILE A 108 -10.71 -0.95 -8.33
N MET A 109 -11.60 -1.94 -8.39
CA MET A 109 -11.39 -3.27 -7.83
C MET A 109 -10.81 -4.29 -8.81
N GLU A 110 -10.80 -4.04 -10.12
CA GLU A 110 -10.43 -5.04 -11.13
C GLU A 110 -8.93 -5.34 -11.23
N ARG A 111 -8.09 -4.49 -10.59
CA ARG A 111 -6.63 -4.66 -10.61
C ARG A 111 -5.98 -4.08 -9.37
N GLU A 112 -4.75 -4.48 -9.10
CA GLU A 112 -3.87 -3.79 -8.16
C GLU A 112 -3.41 -2.45 -8.77
N HIS A 113 -3.52 -1.37 -8.01
CA HIS A 113 -3.06 -0.05 -8.41
C HIS A 113 -1.63 0.16 -7.92
N PRO A 114 -0.67 0.51 -8.80
CA PRO A 114 0.68 0.81 -8.36
C PRO A 114 0.73 2.14 -7.62
N GLY A 115 1.50 2.19 -6.54
CA GLY A 115 1.83 3.42 -5.85
C GLY A 115 2.82 4.30 -6.64
N VAL A 116 3.23 5.42 -6.08
CA VAL A 116 4.07 6.42 -6.75
C VAL A 116 5.50 6.49 -6.22
N LEU A 117 5.82 5.75 -5.15
CA LEU A 117 7.16 5.72 -4.55
C LEU A 117 8.04 4.64 -5.17
N THR A 118 7.52 3.43 -5.27
CA THR A 118 8.25 2.24 -5.75
C THR A 118 7.49 1.48 -6.83
N GLY A 119 6.25 1.88 -7.12
CA GLY A 119 5.33 1.14 -7.97
C GLY A 119 4.73 -0.10 -7.29
N SER A 120 4.95 -0.26 -5.98
CA SER A 120 4.36 -1.34 -5.19
C SER A 120 2.83 -1.19 -5.09
N ALA A 121 2.13 -2.30 -4.81
CA ALA A 121 0.68 -2.29 -4.77
C ALA A 121 0.12 -1.37 -3.68
N LEU A 122 -0.86 -0.54 -4.05
CA LEU A 122 -1.61 0.32 -3.13
C LEU A 122 -2.47 -0.55 -2.19
N THR A 123 -2.50 -0.22 -0.91
CA THR A 123 -3.31 -0.89 0.12
C THR A 123 -3.76 0.09 1.19
N ASP A 124 -4.73 -0.33 2.00
CA ASP A 124 -5.20 0.41 3.17
C ASP A 124 -5.65 1.82 2.80
N VAL A 125 -6.46 1.90 1.73
CA VAL A 125 -7.04 3.13 1.22
C VAL A 125 -8.53 2.94 0.95
N LYS A 126 -9.35 3.82 1.51
CA LYS A 126 -10.76 3.94 1.16
C LYS A 126 -10.90 4.91 0.00
N ILE A 127 -11.53 4.47 -1.08
CA ILE A 127 -11.76 5.26 -2.30
C ILE A 127 -13.25 5.52 -2.44
N THR A 128 -13.65 6.79 -2.33
CA THR A 128 -15.04 7.23 -2.42
C THR A 128 -15.26 8.00 -3.73
N ILE A 129 -16.22 7.56 -4.54
CA ILE A 129 -16.61 8.28 -5.75
C ILE A 129 -17.36 9.55 -5.33
N LEU A 130 -16.79 10.73 -5.63
CA LEU A 130 -17.40 12.02 -5.30
C LEU A 130 -18.28 12.54 -6.43
N SER A 131 -17.74 12.57 -7.65
CA SER A 131 -18.42 13.02 -8.83
C SER A 131 -17.83 12.41 -10.09
N GLY A 132 -18.51 12.62 -11.21
CA GLY A 132 -18.02 12.23 -12.52
C GLY A 132 -18.93 12.78 -13.62
N ARG A 133 -18.41 12.75 -14.83
CA ARG A 133 -19.16 13.25 -15.99
C ARG A 133 -19.02 12.33 -17.19
N ALA A 134 -20.15 12.02 -17.80
CA ALA A 134 -20.24 11.29 -19.05
C ALA A 134 -20.75 12.23 -20.16
N HIS A 135 -20.46 11.90 -21.39
CA HIS A 135 -21.05 12.56 -22.57
C HIS A 135 -21.93 11.58 -23.33
N ILE A 136 -23.18 11.95 -23.59
CA ILE A 136 -24.22 11.06 -24.13
C ILE A 136 -23.79 10.34 -25.43
N LYS A 137 -22.96 10.96 -26.27
CA LYS A 137 -22.53 10.41 -27.56
C LYS A 137 -21.11 9.89 -27.61
N HIS A 138 -20.29 10.18 -26.58
CA HIS A 138 -18.85 9.99 -26.64
C HIS A 138 -18.29 9.20 -25.48
N THR A 139 -19.12 8.79 -24.51
CA THR A 139 -18.65 7.99 -23.39
C THR A 139 -18.86 6.51 -23.63
N GLU A 140 -17.78 5.75 -23.56
CA GLU A 140 -17.77 4.29 -23.55
C GLU A 140 -17.22 3.78 -22.21
N GLY A 141 -17.48 2.51 -21.88
CA GLY A 141 -17.01 1.93 -20.61
C GLY A 141 -15.50 2.02 -20.41
N GLY A 142 -14.73 1.88 -21.48
CA GLY A 142 -13.26 2.00 -21.44
C GLY A 142 -12.76 3.40 -21.08
N ASP A 143 -13.55 4.43 -21.30
CA ASP A 143 -13.19 5.82 -20.98
C ASP A 143 -13.18 6.02 -19.46
N PHE A 144 -14.20 5.49 -18.78
CA PHE A 144 -14.25 5.50 -17.32
C PHE A 144 -13.11 4.69 -16.70
N ARG A 145 -12.67 3.58 -17.31
CA ARG A 145 -11.48 2.86 -16.88
C ARG A 145 -10.26 3.75 -16.90
N GLN A 146 -10.05 4.43 -18.02
CA GLN A 146 -8.90 5.33 -18.18
C GLN A 146 -8.95 6.53 -17.22
N ALA A 147 -10.13 7.14 -17.04
CA ALA A 147 -10.30 8.25 -16.12
C ALA A 147 -10.13 7.81 -14.65
N THR A 148 -10.67 6.65 -14.26
CA THR A 148 -10.54 6.10 -12.90
C THR A 148 -9.08 5.85 -12.52
N TYR A 149 -8.31 5.21 -13.41
CA TYR A 149 -6.89 4.94 -13.13
C TYR A 149 -6.08 6.23 -13.00
N ARG A 150 -6.37 7.23 -13.82
CA ARG A 150 -5.74 8.55 -13.74
C ARG A 150 -6.13 9.30 -12.48
N ALA A 151 -7.39 9.20 -12.05
CA ALA A 151 -7.85 9.81 -10.80
C ALA A 151 -7.07 9.26 -9.59
N ILE A 152 -6.91 7.93 -9.51
CA ILE A 152 -6.12 7.31 -8.45
C ILE A 152 -4.67 7.80 -8.51
N ARG A 153 -4.03 7.73 -9.68
CA ARG A 153 -2.62 8.14 -9.84
C ARG A 153 -2.39 9.62 -9.54
N GLN A 154 -3.28 10.49 -10.00
CA GLN A 154 -3.24 11.93 -9.75
C GLN A 154 -3.39 12.22 -8.24
N GLY A 155 -4.33 11.54 -7.57
CA GLY A 155 -4.51 11.64 -6.13
C GLY A 155 -3.26 11.23 -5.36
N LEU A 156 -2.65 10.08 -5.71
CA LEU A 156 -1.40 9.60 -5.08
C LEU A 156 -0.23 10.58 -5.27
N LYS A 157 -0.14 11.28 -6.40
CA LYS A 157 0.87 12.32 -6.64
C LYS A 157 0.60 13.60 -5.84
N SER A 158 -0.65 13.84 -5.47
CA SER A 158 -1.09 15.08 -4.81
C SER A 158 -1.11 14.99 -3.29
N THR A 159 -0.77 13.83 -2.71
CA THR A 159 -0.69 13.61 -1.26
C THR A 159 0.63 12.97 -0.87
N GLU A 160 0.88 12.85 0.43
CA GLU A 160 2.02 12.13 0.98
C GLU A 160 1.75 10.63 0.94
N SER A 161 2.51 9.90 0.10
CA SER A 161 2.49 8.44 0.06
C SER A 161 3.44 7.85 1.09
N VAL A 162 3.10 6.69 1.64
CA VAL A 162 3.85 5.97 2.68
C VAL A 162 4.20 4.58 2.17
N LEU A 163 5.49 4.22 2.26
CA LEU A 163 5.95 2.87 1.96
C LEU A 163 5.72 1.97 3.15
N LEU A 164 5.16 0.78 2.91
CA LEU A 164 4.90 -0.26 3.89
C LEU A 164 5.79 -1.47 3.63
N GLU A 165 6.31 -2.06 4.69
CA GLU A 165 7.08 -3.30 4.66
C GLU A 165 6.38 -4.42 5.42
N PRO A 166 6.56 -5.69 5.02
CA PRO A 166 6.03 -6.82 5.77
C PRO A 166 6.79 -6.99 7.08
N VAL A 167 6.06 -7.30 8.15
CA VAL A 167 6.61 -7.52 9.48
C VAL A 167 6.25 -8.89 10.03
N TYR A 168 7.17 -9.47 10.81
CA TYR A 168 6.90 -10.62 11.65
C TYR A 168 6.46 -10.17 13.03
N ALA A 169 5.46 -10.85 13.60
CA ALA A 169 5.31 -10.98 15.03
C ALA A 169 6.35 -12.01 15.49
N PHE A 170 7.13 -11.69 16.51
CA PHE A 170 8.12 -12.60 17.02
C PHE A 170 7.92 -12.90 18.50
N THR A 171 8.32 -14.10 18.91
CA THR A 171 8.55 -14.50 20.29
C THR A 171 9.96 -15.05 20.39
N LEU A 172 10.79 -14.40 21.19
CA LEU A 172 12.19 -14.80 21.43
C LEU A 172 12.38 -15.16 22.91
N GLU A 173 12.65 -16.44 23.16
CA GLU A 173 13.03 -16.94 24.48
C GLU A 173 14.54 -17.14 24.53
N VAL A 174 15.21 -16.56 25.52
CA VAL A 174 16.66 -16.67 25.72
C VAL A 174 16.99 -16.84 27.20
N PRO A 175 18.17 -17.45 27.57
CA PRO A 175 18.67 -17.40 28.93
C PRO A 175 18.72 -15.96 29.44
N GLN A 176 18.34 -15.72 30.69
CA GLN A 176 18.22 -14.39 31.28
C GLN A 176 19.51 -13.57 31.14
N GLU A 177 20.66 -14.20 31.21
CA GLU A 177 21.97 -13.56 31.02
C GLU A 177 22.19 -13.02 29.59
N MET A 178 21.45 -13.51 28.58
CA MET A 178 21.56 -13.13 27.19
C MET A 178 20.52 -12.08 26.75
N VAL A 179 19.58 -11.69 27.64
CA VAL A 179 18.48 -10.77 27.29
C VAL A 179 18.99 -9.40 26.80
N GLY A 180 20.04 -8.87 27.39
CA GLY A 180 20.64 -7.59 26.99
C GLY A 180 21.18 -7.62 25.55
N ARG A 181 21.79 -8.73 25.14
CA ARG A 181 22.23 -8.94 23.75
C ARG A 181 21.02 -9.04 22.82
N ALA A 182 20.06 -9.89 23.16
CA ALA A 182 18.85 -10.07 22.36
C ALA A 182 18.11 -8.74 22.11
N MET A 183 17.94 -7.91 23.14
CA MET A 183 17.34 -6.58 23.02
C MET A 183 18.15 -5.64 22.11
N THR A 184 19.47 -5.71 22.17
CA THR A 184 20.35 -4.90 21.31
C THR A 184 20.25 -5.35 19.86
N ASP A 185 20.31 -6.65 19.61
CA ASP A 185 20.20 -7.24 18.27
C ASP A 185 18.84 -6.90 17.63
N LEU A 186 17.74 -7.03 18.38
CA LEU A 186 16.39 -6.69 17.92
C LEU A 186 16.24 -5.18 17.60
N LYS A 187 16.82 -4.30 18.43
CA LYS A 187 16.83 -2.85 18.15
C LYS A 187 17.60 -2.50 16.88
N GLN A 188 18.74 -3.14 16.65
CA GLN A 188 19.54 -2.95 15.43
C GLN A 188 18.80 -3.44 14.18
N ARG A 189 17.88 -4.38 14.34
CA ARG A 189 17.00 -4.92 13.29
C ARG A 189 15.67 -4.17 13.15
N ALA A 190 15.57 -2.96 13.72
CA ALA A 190 14.37 -2.13 13.74
C ALA A 190 13.15 -2.81 14.42
N GLY A 191 13.38 -3.75 15.32
CA GLY A 191 12.34 -4.42 16.08
C GLY A 191 11.68 -3.51 17.11
N LYS A 192 10.36 -3.59 17.20
CA LYS A 192 9.52 -2.95 18.22
C LYS A 192 9.06 -4.03 19.19
N PHE A 193 9.37 -3.89 20.48
CA PHE A 193 9.06 -4.91 21.48
C PHE A 193 8.84 -4.30 22.86
N ASP A 194 8.06 -5.02 23.65
CA ASP A 194 7.76 -4.66 25.03
C ASP A 194 8.90 -5.05 26.00
N SER A 195 8.75 -4.70 27.28
CA SER A 195 9.68 -5.10 28.32
C SER A 195 9.73 -6.64 28.41
N PRO A 196 10.95 -7.24 28.58
CA PRO A 196 11.07 -8.68 28.66
C PRO A 196 10.31 -9.24 29.87
N GLU A 197 9.64 -10.37 29.66
CA GLU A 197 9.04 -11.17 30.71
C GLU A 197 10.07 -12.19 31.22
N PHE A 198 10.19 -12.33 32.54
CA PHE A 198 11.16 -13.24 33.16
C PHE A 198 10.44 -14.44 33.76
N GLY A 199 11.03 -15.62 33.57
CA GLY A 199 10.51 -16.86 34.10
C GLY A 199 11.65 -17.80 34.54
N SER A 200 11.29 -18.84 35.27
CA SER A 200 12.19 -19.92 35.65
C SER A 200 11.55 -21.26 35.29
N GLY A 201 12.31 -22.13 34.61
CA GLY A 201 11.88 -23.47 34.24
C GLY A 201 13.04 -24.38 33.99
N ASN A 202 12.87 -25.68 34.29
CA ASN A 202 13.90 -26.72 34.10
C ASN A 202 15.26 -26.39 34.73
N GLY A 203 15.27 -25.62 35.85
CA GLY A 203 16.49 -25.24 36.54
C GLY A 203 17.28 -24.09 35.88
N MET A 204 16.70 -23.39 34.93
CA MET A 204 17.26 -22.19 34.31
C MET A 204 16.30 -21.01 34.36
N ASP A 205 16.85 -19.80 34.50
CA ASP A 205 16.12 -18.55 34.37
C ASP A 205 16.16 -18.10 32.90
N TYR A 206 15.01 -17.72 32.39
CA TYR A 206 14.86 -17.27 31.00
C TYR A 206 14.13 -15.95 30.89
N ALA A 207 14.29 -15.28 29.77
CA ALA A 207 13.57 -14.08 29.41
C ALA A 207 12.86 -14.30 28.08
N VAL A 208 11.62 -13.80 27.97
CA VAL A 208 10.80 -13.81 26.75
C VAL A 208 10.63 -12.38 26.27
N LEU A 209 10.95 -12.15 25.01
CA LEU A 209 10.73 -10.89 24.29
C LEU A 209 9.68 -11.13 23.21
N GLN A 210 8.68 -10.25 23.15
CA GLN A 210 7.63 -10.30 22.14
C GLN A 210 7.46 -8.94 21.46
N GLY A 211 7.12 -8.95 20.18
CA GLY A 211 6.95 -7.72 19.43
C GLY A 211 6.86 -7.94 17.93
N THR A 212 7.15 -6.89 17.16
CA THR A 212 7.19 -6.93 15.70
C THR A 212 8.57 -6.54 15.18
N VAL A 213 8.93 -7.06 14.03
CA VAL A 213 10.24 -6.79 13.41
C VAL A 213 10.12 -6.92 11.88
N PRO A 214 10.79 -6.04 11.09
CA PRO A 214 10.77 -6.13 9.63
C PRO A 214 11.27 -7.49 9.12
N VAL A 215 10.58 -8.05 8.14
CA VAL A 215 10.99 -9.32 7.50
C VAL A 215 12.39 -9.21 6.92
N ALA A 216 12.71 -8.07 6.30
CA ALA A 216 14.00 -7.81 5.65
C ALA A 216 15.19 -7.95 6.59
N THR A 217 15.03 -7.65 7.88
CA THR A 217 16.13 -7.62 8.87
C THR A 217 16.33 -8.93 9.59
N MET A 218 15.43 -9.91 9.43
CA MET A 218 15.43 -11.17 10.20
C MET A 218 16.13 -12.32 9.50
N GLN A 219 16.68 -12.09 8.31
CA GLN A 219 17.47 -13.10 7.61
C GLN A 219 18.59 -13.61 8.54
N ASP A 220 18.72 -14.92 8.66
CA ASP A 220 19.73 -15.62 9.47
C ASP A 220 19.70 -15.39 10.99
N TYR A 221 18.82 -14.53 11.53
CA TYR A 221 18.79 -14.23 12.96
C TYR A 221 18.49 -15.45 13.83
N SER A 222 17.69 -16.38 13.37
CA SER A 222 17.44 -17.66 14.07
C SER A 222 18.74 -18.45 14.31
N SER A 223 19.61 -18.49 13.31
CA SER A 223 20.93 -19.14 13.42
C SER A 223 21.86 -18.41 14.39
N GLU A 224 21.82 -17.07 14.39
CA GLU A 224 22.58 -16.25 15.33
C GLU A 224 22.11 -16.49 16.78
N VAL A 225 20.79 -16.50 17.02
CA VAL A 225 20.20 -16.81 18.33
C VAL A 225 20.67 -18.16 18.82
N HIS A 226 20.58 -19.20 17.97
CA HIS A 226 21.04 -20.53 18.30
C HIS A 226 22.54 -20.55 18.67
N ALA A 227 23.37 -19.82 17.93
CA ALA A 227 24.82 -19.77 18.15
C ALA A 227 25.17 -19.10 19.49
N TYR A 228 24.69 -17.89 19.78
CA TYR A 228 25.09 -17.18 21.00
C TYR A 228 24.45 -17.73 22.27
N THR A 229 23.26 -18.36 22.16
CA THR A 229 22.61 -19.02 23.28
C THR A 229 23.08 -20.48 23.47
N ARG A 230 23.99 -20.97 22.61
CA ARG A 230 24.45 -22.38 22.62
C ARG A 230 23.28 -23.37 22.46
N GLY A 231 22.29 -23.03 21.65
CA GLY A 231 21.12 -23.85 21.39
C GLY A 231 19.99 -23.76 22.43
N LEU A 232 20.13 -22.88 23.43
CA LEU A 232 19.09 -22.69 24.47
C LEU A 232 18.07 -21.63 24.11
N GLY A 233 18.34 -20.78 23.10
CA GLY A 233 17.40 -19.78 22.63
C GLY A 233 16.42 -20.34 21.63
N HIS A 234 15.18 -19.85 21.68
CA HIS A 234 14.12 -20.21 20.75
C HIS A 234 13.49 -18.96 20.15
N LEU A 235 13.46 -18.88 18.83
CA LEU A 235 12.85 -17.78 18.07
C LEU A 235 11.69 -18.33 17.24
N THR A 236 10.50 -17.76 17.45
CA THR A 236 9.32 -18.01 16.63
C THR A 236 9.00 -16.74 15.84
N LEU A 237 8.74 -16.89 14.55
CA LEU A 237 8.38 -15.81 13.64
C LEU A 237 7.08 -16.15 12.92
N GLU A 238 6.10 -15.23 12.96
CA GLU A 238 4.83 -15.35 12.25
C GLU A 238 4.59 -14.07 11.46
N LEU A 239 4.18 -14.18 10.18
CA LEU A 239 3.87 -13.01 9.38
C LEU A 239 2.67 -12.27 9.99
N SER A 240 2.86 -11.00 10.35
CA SER A 240 1.86 -10.19 11.09
C SER A 240 1.24 -9.06 10.24
N GLY A 241 1.51 -9.01 8.94
CA GLY A 241 1.01 -7.96 8.06
C GLY A 241 2.08 -6.96 7.66
N TYR A 242 1.70 -5.69 7.57
CA TYR A 242 2.55 -4.60 7.09
C TYR A 242 2.61 -3.47 8.12
N ASP A 243 3.77 -2.80 8.20
CA ASP A 243 4.00 -1.59 9.00
C ASP A 243 4.78 -0.57 8.16
N VAL A 244 4.88 0.66 8.62
CA VAL A 244 5.64 1.70 7.94
C VAL A 244 7.10 1.25 7.78
N CYS A 245 7.62 1.35 6.55
CA CYS A 245 8.98 0.91 6.23
C CYS A 245 10.01 1.72 7.00
N HIS A 246 10.89 1.03 7.75
CA HIS A 246 11.87 1.65 8.65
C HIS A 246 12.98 2.40 7.91
N ASN A 247 13.30 1.99 6.67
CA ASN A 247 14.34 2.58 5.82
C ASN A 247 13.78 2.99 4.44
N SER A 248 12.60 3.58 4.41
CA SER A 248 11.85 3.90 3.19
C SER A 248 12.66 4.69 2.16
N GLU A 249 13.47 5.67 2.58
CA GLU A 249 14.29 6.48 1.68
C GLU A 249 15.31 5.64 0.89
N GLU A 250 15.96 4.68 1.57
CA GLU A 250 16.92 3.76 0.97
C GLU A 250 16.24 2.85 -0.04
N VAL A 251 15.11 2.23 0.33
CA VAL A 251 14.34 1.33 -0.54
C VAL A 251 13.82 2.07 -1.78
N ILE A 252 13.30 3.29 -1.63
CA ILE A 252 12.83 4.11 -2.75
C ILE A 252 13.99 4.43 -3.70
N ALA A 253 15.15 4.82 -3.15
CA ALA A 253 16.33 5.13 -3.94
C ALA A 253 16.87 3.91 -4.69
N GLU A 254 16.90 2.73 -4.05
CA GLU A 254 17.34 1.48 -4.68
C GLU A 254 16.37 1.01 -5.79
N THR A 255 15.06 1.15 -5.56
CA THR A 255 14.04 0.78 -6.55
C THR A 255 14.13 1.67 -7.79
N GLY A 256 14.43 2.96 -7.61
CA GLY A 256 14.59 3.91 -8.70
C GLY A 256 13.35 4.06 -9.60
N TYR A 257 12.14 3.80 -9.06
CA TYR A 257 10.89 3.90 -9.81
C TYR A 257 10.54 5.36 -10.09
N ASP A 258 10.29 5.68 -11.36
CA ASP A 258 9.80 6.99 -11.79
C ASP A 258 8.34 6.89 -12.21
N SER A 259 7.46 7.37 -11.37
CA SER A 259 6.01 7.35 -11.59
C SER A 259 5.54 8.23 -12.75
N GLU A 260 6.34 9.20 -13.19
CA GLU A 260 6.03 10.08 -14.33
C GLU A 260 6.51 9.49 -15.65
N ALA A 261 7.54 8.66 -15.62
CA ALA A 261 8.02 7.91 -16.77
C ALA A 261 7.21 6.63 -17.04
N ASP A 262 6.35 6.21 -16.12
CA ASP A 262 5.50 5.02 -16.25
C ASP A 262 4.36 5.25 -17.27
N THR A 263 4.59 4.84 -18.51
CA THR A 263 3.61 4.98 -19.59
C THR A 263 2.44 4.00 -19.49
N VAL A 264 2.57 2.92 -18.73
CA VAL A 264 1.51 1.93 -18.49
C VAL A 264 0.50 2.45 -17.47
N ASN A 265 1.01 3.21 -16.47
CA ASN A 265 0.21 3.80 -15.40
C ASN A 265 0.41 5.32 -15.34
N PRO A 266 -0.07 6.05 -16.36
CA PRO A 266 0.21 7.48 -16.47
C PRO A 266 -0.43 8.27 -15.34
N THR A 267 0.30 9.27 -14.84
CA THR A 267 -0.16 10.21 -13.81
C THR A 267 -0.97 11.39 -14.38
N GLY A 268 -0.72 11.73 -15.64
CA GLY A 268 -1.40 12.82 -16.33
C GLY A 268 -2.76 12.39 -16.92
N SER A 269 -3.60 13.39 -17.21
CA SER A 269 -4.91 13.22 -17.85
C SER A 269 -4.87 13.60 -19.34
N VAL A 270 -5.86 13.14 -20.10
CA VAL A 270 -5.98 13.44 -21.54
C VAL A 270 -7.18 14.35 -21.74
N PHE A 271 -6.92 15.56 -22.24
CA PHE A 271 -7.93 16.54 -22.60
C PHE A 271 -7.98 16.75 -24.13
N CYS A 272 -9.03 17.39 -24.62
CA CYS A 272 -9.21 17.67 -26.04
C CYS A 272 -9.38 19.16 -26.29
N ALA A 273 -8.61 19.71 -27.21
CA ALA A 273 -8.81 21.05 -27.74
C ALA A 273 -8.71 21.04 -29.26
N HIS A 274 -9.64 21.73 -29.91
CA HIS A 274 -9.70 21.85 -31.39
C HIS A 274 -9.69 20.50 -32.11
N GLY A 275 -10.26 19.45 -31.50
CA GLY A 275 -10.33 18.11 -32.08
C GLY A 275 -9.04 17.27 -31.92
N ALA A 276 -8.06 17.73 -31.15
CA ALA A 276 -6.84 17.00 -30.86
C ALA A 276 -6.71 16.73 -29.35
N GLY A 277 -6.43 15.46 -28.99
CA GLY A 277 -6.11 15.10 -27.61
C GLY A 277 -4.70 15.56 -27.22
N PHE A 278 -4.55 16.04 -26.00
CA PHE A 278 -3.26 16.39 -25.41
C PHE A 278 -3.17 15.95 -23.96
N ILE A 279 -1.96 15.71 -23.48
CA ILE A 279 -1.72 15.24 -22.10
C ILE A 279 -1.52 16.46 -21.22
N VAL A 280 -2.22 16.50 -20.09
CA VAL A 280 -2.04 17.47 -18.99
C VAL A 280 -1.36 16.76 -17.83
N PRO A 281 -0.23 17.26 -17.32
CA PRO A 281 0.44 16.71 -16.15
C PRO A 281 -0.46 16.72 -14.91
N TRP A 282 -0.19 15.83 -13.98
CA TRP A 282 -1.00 15.62 -12.77
C TRP A 282 -1.18 16.89 -11.91
N ASP A 283 -0.17 17.76 -11.85
CA ASP A 283 -0.15 19.03 -11.09
C ASP A 283 -0.90 20.19 -11.78
N GLN A 284 -1.33 19.99 -13.02
CA GLN A 284 -2.04 20.98 -13.81
C GLN A 284 -3.48 20.61 -14.13
N VAL A 285 -3.93 19.44 -13.72
CA VAL A 285 -5.29 18.93 -14.03
C VAL A 285 -6.37 19.90 -13.56
N ASP A 286 -6.18 20.57 -12.43
CA ASP A 286 -7.13 21.54 -11.86
C ASP A 286 -7.43 22.72 -12.78
N ASN A 287 -6.51 23.07 -13.67
CA ASN A 287 -6.72 24.16 -14.65
C ASN A 287 -7.57 23.75 -15.85
N TYR A 288 -7.79 22.45 -16.03
CA TYR A 288 -8.46 21.89 -17.22
C TYR A 288 -9.70 21.06 -16.89
N MET A 289 -9.86 20.56 -15.66
CA MET A 289 -11.00 19.75 -15.24
C MET A 289 -12.32 20.47 -15.47
N HIS A 290 -13.37 19.72 -15.80
CA HIS A 290 -14.69 20.26 -16.13
C HIS A 290 -15.66 20.32 -14.94
N LEU A 291 -15.38 19.55 -13.89
CA LEU A 291 -16.12 19.57 -12.63
C LEU A 291 -15.26 20.20 -11.52
N PRO A 292 -15.86 20.95 -10.59
CA PRO A 292 -15.12 21.50 -9.46
C PRO A 292 -14.77 20.39 -8.46
N ARG A 293 -13.65 20.55 -7.74
CA ARG A 293 -13.33 19.71 -6.57
C ARG A 293 -14.41 19.82 -5.52
N GLN A 294 -14.70 18.72 -4.86
CA GLN A 294 -15.69 18.65 -3.78
C GLN A 294 -15.04 18.50 -2.40
N PHE A 295 -13.81 18.03 -2.37
CA PHE A 295 -13.03 17.90 -1.14
C PHE A 295 -11.98 19.01 -1.08
N VAL A 296 -12.03 19.81 -0.01
CA VAL A 296 -11.00 20.78 0.34
C VAL A 296 -10.33 20.25 1.59
N PRO A 297 -8.99 19.95 1.56
CA PRO A 297 -8.26 19.59 2.77
C PRO A 297 -8.44 20.67 3.83
N GLU A 298 -8.67 20.30 5.08
CA GLU A 298 -8.55 21.26 6.18
C GLU A 298 -7.10 21.77 6.19
N GLU A 299 -6.90 23.01 5.83
CA GLU A 299 -5.60 23.66 6.00
C GLU A 299 -5.23 23.51 7.47
N GLU A 300 -3.99 23.05 7.74
CA GLU A 300 -3.41 23.16 9.07
C GLU A 300 -3.54 24.63 9.46
N THR A 301 -4.50 24.93 10.33
CA THR A 301 -4.67 26.26 10.88
C THR A 301 -3.37 26.59 11.61
N GLN A 302 -2.46 27.28 10.92
CA GLN A 302 -1.36 27.95 11.57
C GLN A 302 -2.02 28.88 12.57
N THR A 303 -1.95 28.51 13.84
CA THR A 303 -2.35 29.37 14.95
C THR A 303 -1.54 30.66 14.78
N PRO A 304 -2.17 31.81 14.48
CA PRO A 304 -1.42 33.05 14.45
C PRO A 304 -0.83 33.25 15.83
N ALA A 305 0.44 33.59 15.90
CA ALA A 305 1.14 33.88 17.14
C ALA A 305 0.62 35.17 17.86
N ASP A 306 -0.63 35.54 17.59
CA ASP A 306 -1.32 36.70 18.17
C ASP A 306 -2.62 36.23 18.84
N GLY A 307 -2.54 35.99 20.13
CA GLY A 307 -3.52 35.41 21.06
C GLY A 307 -4.96 35.94 21.03
N ARG A 308 -5.64 35.92 19.89
CA ARG A 308 -7.06 36.21 19.73
C ARG A 308 -7.80 34.99 19.26
N SER A 309 -8.56 34.39 20.18
CA SER A 309 -9.49 33.31 19.86
C SER A 309 -10.72 33.86 19.12
N TYR A 310 -10.91 33.42 17.87
CA TYR A 310 -12.19 33.52 17.18
C TYR A 310 -12.89 32.16 17.28
N GLU A 311 -14.10 32.15 17.83
CA GLU A 311 -14.97 30.97 17.84
C GLU A 311 -15.37 30.64 16.41
N THR A 312 -14.85 29.53 15.91
CA THR A 312 -15.29 28.97 14.62
C THR A 312 -16.50 28.11 14.86
N VAL A 313 -17.65 28.51 14.33
CA VAL A 313 -18.87 27.69 14.34
C VAL A 313 -18.71 26.58 13.30
N SER A 314 -18.40 25.38 13.76
CA SER A 314 -18.34 24.20 12.89
C SER A 314 -19.77 23.66 12.66
N TYR A 315 -20.19 23.62 11.41
CA TYR A 315 -21.38 22.88 10.99
C TYR A 315 -20.97 21.43 10.67
N THR A 316 -20.92 20.61 11.70
CA THR A 316 -20.93 19.15 11.54
C THR A 316 -22.34 18.65 11.76
N HIS A 317 -23.02 18.21 10.70
CA HIS A 317 -24.03 17.14 10.76
C HIS A 317 -24.53 16.83 9.34
N LEU A 318 -23.90 15.84 8.71
CA LEU A 318 -24.55 15.02 7.69
C LEU A 318 -24.75 13.63 8.32
N THR A 319 -25.93 13.42 8.89
CA THR A 319 -26.40 12.09 9.27
C THR A 319 -26.86 11.38 8.02
N LEU A 320 -26.18 10.27 7.66
CA LEU A 320 -26.62 9.35 6.65
C LEU A 320 -27.81 8.53 7.16
N PRO A 321 -28.89 8.33 6.37
CA PRO A 321 -29.90 7.35 6.70
C PRO A 321 -29.37 5.95 6.39
N THR A 322 -29.46 5.09 7.41
CA THR A 322 -29.25 3.64 7.31
C THR A 322 -30.42 3.03 6.50
N ILE A 323 -30.11 2.30 5.44
CA ILE A 323 -30.98 1.28 4.84
C ILE A 323 -30.25 -0.04 4.80
#